data_0dfd206fe847fa5fb4bee02fdb2c305e
#
_entry.id   0dfd206fe847fa5fb4bee02fdb2c305e
#
_cell.length_a   1.000
_cell.length_b   1.000
_cell.length_c   1.000
_cell.angle_alpha   90.00
_cell.angle_beta   90.00
_cell.angle_gamma   90.00
#
_symmetry.space_group_name_H-M   'P 1'
#
loop_
_entity.id
_entity.type
_entity.pdbx_description
1 polymer ?
#
loop_
_entity_poly.entity_id
_entity_poly.type
_entity_poly.pdbx_seq_one_letter_code
_entity_poly.pdbx_strand_id
1 'polypeptide(L)'
;MRSQFSSALLILFAVFLLSPSVYAAQEDTPVFDTKPLLLPDTSSPRDTLHSFLTNTDEVYSDWIGGHFSIKTGRTFIRSIQTLDFSTTPNSSDWASQAERLILLREILDRIDIPAYVKIPGKDEVASNGITSWTIPDTSITISQIKSGQHAGKFLFSAETVQYVDNLYRHAKHLPYISETAIDFYKVWQDSETKSRLVDPRVRDRLKPVETTSPRSTLEGFLHSINQAYALIMNTEKAMQSSPSTLTPD
;
A
#
# COMPACT_ATOMS: atom_id res chain seq x y z
N MET A 1 37.25 -60.44 29.63
CA MET A 1 36.47 -59.94 28.46
C MET A 1 35.65 -58.74 28.89
N ARG A 2 36.26 -57.61 28.97
CA ARG A 2 35.60 -56.30 29.26
C ARG A 2 36.43 -55.24 28.52
N SER A 3 35.73 -54.28 27.88
CA SER A 3 36.30 -53.03 27.32
C SER A 3 36.55 -52.93 25.81
N GLN A 4 35.72 -53.42 24.97
CA GLN A 4 35.76 -53.02 23.53
C GLN A 4 34.50 -52.33 22.99
N PHE A 5 33.47 -52.17 23.81
CA PHE A 5 32.20 -51.56 23.34
C PHE A 5 32.04 -50.04 23.61
N SER A 6 33.01 -49.42 24.32
CA SER A 6 32.87 -48.01 24.72
C SER A 6 33.47 -47.03 23.70
N SER A 7 34.37 -47.45 22.83
CA SER A 7 35.05 -46.53 21.90
C SER A 7 34.28 -46.28 20.59
N ALA A 8 33.44 -47.23 20.15
CA ALA A 8 32.64 -47.07 18.91
C ALA A 8 31.47 -46.13 19.08
N LEU A 9 30.90 -45.98 20.28
CA LEU A 9 29.77 -45.11 20.55
C LEU A 9 30.16 -43.63 20.64
N LEU A 10 31.38 -43.32 21.06
CA LEU A 10 31.90 -41.97 21.17
C LEU A 10 32.25 -41.35 19.80
N ILE A 11 32.64 -42.17 18.82
CA ILE A 11 32.97 -41.71 17.47
C ILE A 11 31.68 -41.37 16.68
N LEU A 12 30.58 -42.10 16.92
CA LEU A 12 29.32 -41.83 16.25
C LEU A 12 28.67 -40.52 16.72
N PHE A 13 28.95 -40.10 17.97
CA PHE A 13 28.39 -38.84 18.51
C PHE A 13 29.19 -37.61 18.09
N ALA A 14 30.46 -37.73 17.77
CA ALA A 14 31.32 -36.64 17.33
C ALA A 14 31.05 -36.22 15.86
N VAL A 15 30.55 -37.13 15.01
CA VAL A 15 30.23 -36.84 13.60
C VAL A 15 28.93 -36.03 13.47
N PHE A 16 28.03 -36.08 14.47
CA PHE A 16 26.76 -35.32 14.45
C PHE A 16 26.91 -33.85 14.85
N LEU A 17 28.06 -33.47 15.46
CA LEU A 17 28.30 -32.08 15.88
C LEU A 17 29.04 -31.23 14.82
N LEU A 18 29.39 -31.80 13.67
CA LEU A 18 30.07 -31.11 12.56
C LEU A 18 29.16 -30.93 11.34
N SER A 19 27.84 -30.98 11.52
CA SER A 19 26.94 -30.55 10.48
C SER A 19 27.07 -29.03 10.33
N PRO A 20 27.61 -28.51 9.21
CA PRO A 20 27.52 -27.07 8.98
C PRO A 20 26.04 -26.72 8.96
N SER A 21 25.62 -25.86 9.86
CA SER A 21 24.33 -25.19 9.75
C SER A 21 24.37 -24.44 8.43
N VAL A 22 23.79 -25.04 7.39
CA VAL A 22 23.45 -24.32 6.18
C VAL A 22 22.36 -23.32 6.62
N TYR A 23 22.79 -22.12 7.00
CA TYR A 23 21.92 -20.97 6.96
C TYR A 23 21.53 -20.85 5.50
N ALA A 24 20.38 -21.38 5.14
CA ALA A 24 19.71 -20.99 3.92
C ALA A 24 19.49 -19.47 4.08
N ALA A 25 20.36 -18.68 3.46
CA ALA A 25 20.06 -17.30 3.18
C ALA A 25 18.72 -17.37 2.46
N GLN A 26 17.68 -16.90 3.13
CA GLN A 26 16.38 -16.70 2.51
C GLN A 26 16.66 -15.63 1.44
N GLU A 27 16.84 -16.08 0.20
CA GLU A 27 16.89 -15.18 -0.93
C GLU A 27 15.57 -14.41 -0.86
N ASP A 28 15.66 -13.13 -0.57
CA ASP A 28 14.58 -12.18 -0.76
C ASP A 28 14.26 -12.19 -2.26
N THR A 29 13.48 -13.17 -2.68
CA THR A 29 12.93 -13.19 -4.02
C THR A 29 12.10 -11.91 -4.14
N PRO A 30 12.42 -11.02 -5.09
CA PRO A 30 11.68 -9.79 -5.26
C PRO A 30 10.20 -10.17 -5.44
N VAL A 31 9.36 -9.71 -4.51
CA VAL A 31 7.91 -9.94 -4.58
C VAL A 31 7.39 -9.12 -5.75
N PHE A 32 7.29 -9.77 -6.91
CA PHE A 32 6.69 -9.16 -8.08
C PHE A 32 5.19 -8.95 -7.84
N ASP A 33 4.71 -7.74 -8.10
CA ASP A 33 3.27 -7.49 -8.17
C ASP A 33 2.70 -8.30 -9.35
N THR A 34 2.01 -9.38 -9.06
CA THR A 34 1.41 -10.27 -10.07
C THR A 34 0.23 -9.61 -10.80
N LYS A 35 -0.24 -8.45 -10.31
CA LYS A 35 -1.37 -7.71 -10.88
C LYS A 35 -1.07 -6.20 -10.98
N PRO A 36 0.01 -5.79 -11.69
CA PRO A 36 0.47 -4.40 -11.70
C PRO A 36 -0.54 -3.41 -12.32
N LEU A 37 -1.47 -3.92 -13.13
CA LEU A 37 -2.50 -3.12 -13.81
C LEU A 37 -3.87 -3.22 -13.13
N LEU A 38 -3.96 -3.87 -11.97
CA LEU A 38 -5.22 -3.96 -11.25
C LEU A 38 -5.58 -2.59 -10.68
N LEU A 39 -6.72 -2.06 -11.11
CA LEU A 39 -7.35 -0.88 -10.53
C LEU A 39 -8.19 -1.29 -9.32
N PRO A 40 -8.44 -0.37 -8.36
CA PRO A 40 -9.40 -0.62 -7.29
C PRO A 40 -10.79 -0.84 -7.90
N ASP A 41 -11.56 -1.76 -7.34
CA ASP A 41 -12.97 -1.88 -7.70
C ASP A 41 -13.75 -0.74 -7.04
N THR A 42 -14.32 0.12 -7.86
CA THR A 42 -15.08 1.30 -7.47
C THR A 42 -16.47 1.30 -8.12
N SER A 43 -17.01 0.12 -8.39
CA SER A 43 -18.29 -0.05 -9.09
C SER A 43 -19.52 0.14 -8.19
N SER A 44 -19.33 0.14 -6.88
CA SER A 44 -20.35 0.43 -5.88
C SER A 44 -19.74 1.00 -4.60
N PRO A 45 -20.56 1.56 -3.67
CA PRO A 45 -20.06 1.96 -2.34
C PRO A 45 -19.39 0.82 -1.59
N ARG A 46 -19.95 -0.40 -1.63
CA ARG A 46 -19.38 -1.61 -1.02
C ARG A 46 -18.01 -1.92 -1.56
N ASP A 47 -17.87 -1.94 -2.89
CA ASP A 47 -16.63 -2.31 -3.56
C ASP A 47 -15.54 -1.25 -3.33
N THR A 48 -15.91 0.03 -3.32
CA THR A 48 -14.99 1.14 -3.02
C THR A 48 -14.44 1.05 -1.61
N LEU A 49 -15.31 0.88 -0.62
CA LEU A 49 -14.90 0.75 0.77
C LEU A 49 -14.02 -0.50 0.97
N HIS A 50 -14.41 -1.63 0.37
CA HIS A 50 -13.62 -2.87 0.42
C HIS A 50 -12.24 -2.68 -0.21
N SER A 51 -12.17 -2.09 -1.40
CA SER A 51 -10.90 -1.78 -2.07
C SER A 51 -10.01 -0.85 -1.24
N PHE A 52 -10.59 0.18 -0.64
CA PHE A 52 -9.86 1.11 0.23
C PHE A 52 -9.27 0.39 1.44
N LEU A 53 -10.10 -0.34 2.20
CA LEU A 53 -9.66 -1.03 3.42
C LEU A 53 -8.62 -2.11 3.12
N THR A 54 -8.87 -2.97 2.14
CA THR A 54 -7.94 -4.05 1.77
C THR A 54 -6.59 -3.53 1.31
N ASN A 55 -6.57 -2.48 0.46
CA ASN A 55 -5.32 -1.91 -0.01
C ASN A 55 -4.56 -1.20 1.11
N THR A 56 -5.25 -0.48 2.01
CA THR A 56 -4.59 0.18 3.15
C THR A 56 -4.09 -0.83 4.17
N ASP A 57 -4.80 -1.96 4.41
CA ASP A 57 -4.32 -3.05 5.27
C ASP A 57 -3.02 -3.66 4.74
N GLU A 58 -2.94 -3.91 3.43
CA GLU A 58 -1.72 -4.41 2.79
C GLU A 58 -0.56 -3.44 2.95
N VAL A 59 -0.79 -2.14 2.71
CA VAL A 59 0.23 -1.10 2.90
C VAL A 59 0.69 -1.03 4.35
N TYR A 60 -0.22 -1.12 5.32
CA TYR A 60 0.09 -1.10 6.74
C TYR A 60 0.95 -2.31 7.15
N SER A 61 0.56 -3.49 6.70
CA SER A 61 1.28 -4.73 6.97
C SER A 61 2.73 -4.67 6.46
N ASP A 62 2.91 -4.24 5.20
CA ASP A 62 4.22 -4.08 4.59
C ASP A 62 5.06 -3.03 5.33
N TRP A 63 4.41 -1.95 5.78
CA TRP A 63 5.09 -0.87 6.48
C TRP A 63 5.62 -1.30 7.85
N ILE A 64 4.77 -1.95 8.66
CA ILE A 64 5.15 -2.45 9.98
C ILE A 64 6.24 -3.51 9.86
N GLY A 65 6.15 -4.37 8.83
CA GLY A 65 7.14 -5.40 8.55
C GLY A 65 8.48 -4.85 8.02
N GLY A 66 8.57 -3.56 7.73
CA GLY A 66 9.76 -2.96 7.11
C GLY A 66 9.97 -3.37 5.64
N HIS A 67 8.97 -3.97 5.00
CA HIS A 67 9.04 -4.54 3.64
C HIS A 67 8.54 -3.56 2.57
N PHE A 68 8.90 -2.30 2.66
CA PHE A 68 8.46 -1.30 1.69
C PHE A 68 9.03 -1.59 0.30
N SER A 69 8.16 -1.93 -0.66
CA SER A 69 8.51 -2.35 -2.01
C SER A 69 7.78 -1.54 -3.09
N ILE A 70 8.13 -1.73 -4.35
CA ILE A 70 7.38 -1.17 -5.49
C ILE A 70 5.92 -1.63 -5.46
N LYS A 71 5.66 -2.87 -5.03
CA LYS A 71 4.31 -3.42 -4.86
C LYS A 71 3.53 -2.62 -3.82
N THR A 72 4.11 -2.36 -2.66
CA THR A 72 3.52 -1.54 -1.59
C THR A 72 3.17 -0.15 -2.09
N GLY A 73 4.07 0.49 -2.84
CA GLY A 73 3.82 1.79 -3.44
C GLY A 73 2.63 1.79 -4.42
N ARG A 74 2.51 0.76 -5.26
CA ARG A 74 1.37 0.60 -6.18
C ARG A 74 0.06 0.35 -5.43
N THR A 75 0.08 -0.45 -4.37
CA THR A 75 -1.09 -0.68 -3.52
C THR A 75 -1.54 0.62 -2.85
N PHE A 76 -0.59 1.45 -2.40
CA PHE A 76 -0.88 2.78 -1.87
C PHE A 76 -1.57 3.70 -2.90
N ILE A 77 -1.10 3.69 -4.16
CA ILE A 77 -1.76 4.44 -5.24
C ILE A 77 -3.18 3.93 -5.48
N ARG A 78 -3.40 2.61 -5.48
CA ARG A 78 -4.75 2.05 -5.61
C ARG A 78 -5.68 2.55 -4.51
N SER A 79 -5.16 2.72 -3.30
CA SER A 79 -5.94 3.31 -2.20
C SER A 79 -6.29 4.77 -2.51
N ILE A 80 -5.34 5.57 -2.98
CA ILE A 80 -5.57 6.98 -3.38
C ILE A 80 -6.65 7.09 -4.46
N GLN A 81 -6.67 6.16 -5.42
CA GLN A 81 -7.65 6.15 -6.52
C GLN A 81 -9.09 5.88 -6.08
N THR A 82 -9.34 5.56 -4.82
CA THR A 82 -10.68 5.45 -4.25
C THR A 82 -11.22 6.77 -3.71
N LEU A 83 -10.42 7.85 -3.72
CA LEU A 83 -10.77 9.17 -3.20
C LEU A 83 -10.99 10.17 -4.34
N ASP A 84 -11.98 11.05 -4.19
CA ASP A 84 -12.23 12.17 -5.10
C ASP A 84 -11.54 13.44 -4.61
N PHE A 85 -10.47 13.82 -5.28
CA PHE A 85 -9.70 15.04 -4.97
C PHE A 85 -10.15 16.27 -5.77
N SER A 86 -11.24 16.21 -6.51
CA SER A 86 -11.64 17.25 -7.47
C SER A 86 -11.83 18.65 -6.85
N THR A 87 -12.20 18.74 -5.58
CA THR A 87 -12.39 20.01 -4.86
C THR A 87 -11.29 20.33 -3.87
N THR A 88 -10.30 19.44 -3.73
CA THR A 88 -9.25 19.58 -2.72
C THR A 88 -8.19 20.59 -3.19
N PRO A 89 -7.86 21.62 -2.40
CA PRO A 89 -6.71 22.48 -2.67
C PRO A 89 -5.43 21.63 -2.75
N ASN A 90 -4.55 21.95 -3.70
CA ASN A 90 -3.31 21.21 -3.95
C ASN A 90 -3.55 19.71 -4.25
N SER A 91 -4.64 19.41 -4.95
CA SER A 91 -5.02 18.04 -5.32
C SER A 91 -3.94 17.26 -6.10
N SER A 92 -2.96 17.94 -6.69
CA SER A 92 -1.81 17.35 -7.37
C SER A 92 -0.62 17.08 -6.44
N ASP A 93 -0.64 17.57 -5.21
CA ASP A 93 0.43 17.34 -4.25
C ASP A 93 0.29 15.95 -3.61
N TRP A 94 1.27 15.11 -3.88
CA TRP A 94 1.33 13.75 -3.38
C TRP A 94 1.27 13.65 -1.84
N ALA A 95 1.98 14.53 -1.14
CA ALA A 95 2.01 14.50 0.32
C ALA A 95 0.64 14.82 0.91
N SER A 96 -0.07 15.77 0.30
CA SER A 96 -1.43 16.12 0.67
C SER A 96 -2.41 14.98 0.41
N GLN A 97 -2.31 14.30 -0.73
CA GLN A 97 -3.15 13.14 -1.04
C GLN A 97 -2.90 11.99 -0.06
N ALA A 98 -1.63 11.70 0.23
CA ALA A 98 -1.22 10.65 1.16
C ALA A 98 -1.73 10.93 2.58
N GLU A 99 -1.57 12.17 3.06
CA GLU A 99 -2.05 12.56 4.37
C GLU A 99 -3.56 12.36 4.50
N ARG A 100 -4.34 12.82 3.51
CA ARG A 100 -5.81 12.67 3.52
C ARG A 100 -6.26 11.22 3.51
N LEU A 101 -5.58 10.37 2.75
CA LEU A 101 -5.84 8.92 2.75
C LEU A 101 -5.61 8.33 4.14
N ILE A 102 -4.48 8.66 4.77
CA ILE A 102 -4.11 8.17 6.09
C ILE A 102 -5.11 8.65 7.15
N LEU A 103 -5.48 9.92 7.13
CA LEU A 103 -6.47 10.47 8.05
C LEU A 103 -7.84 9.79 7.89
N LEU A 104 -8.27 9.54 6.65
CA LEU A 104 -9.52 8.83 6.41
C LEU A 104 -9.46 7.40 6.97
N ARG A 105 -8.35 6.70 6.77
CA ARG A 105 -8.16 5.36 7.35
C ARG A 105 -8.21 5.39 8.88
N GLU A 106 -7.52 6.33 9.51
CA GLU A 106 -7.53 6.51 10.96
C GLU A 106 -8.94 6.75 11.53
N ILE A 107 -9.80 7.45 10.78
CA ILE A 107 -11.18 7.66 11.16
C ILE A 107 -11.96 6.34 11.05
N LEU A 108 -11.81 5.63 9.92
CA LEU A 108 -12.54 4.38 9.65
C LEU A 108 -12.18 3.29 10.68
N ASP A 109 -10.97 3.29 11.21
CA ASP A 109 -10.55 2.35 12.25
C ASP A 109 -11.18 2.64 13.64
N ARG A 110 -11.86 3.80 13.80
CA ARG A 110 -12.48 4.25 15.06
C ARG A 110 -14.01 4.32 15.01
N ILE A 111 -14.62 4.08 13.87
CA ILE A 111 -16.08 4.13 13.71
C ILE A 111 -16.65 2.76 13.39
N ASP A 112 -17.89 2.54 13.75
CA ASP A 112 -18.60 1.29 13.43
C ASP A 112 -18.97 1.28 11.94
N ILE A 113 -18.35 0.37 11.20
CA ILE A 113 -18.64 0.16 9.79
C ILE A 113 -19.66 -0.97 9.67
N PRO A 114 -20.80 -0.76 9.01
CA PRO A 114 -21.79 -1.82 8.81
C PRO A 114 -21.19 -3.03 8.11
N ALA A 115 -21.72 -4.22 8.43
CA ALA A 115 -21.37 -5.44 7.71
C ALA A 115 -21.55 -5.23 6.18
N TYR A 116 -20.62 -5.72 5.38
CA TYR A 116 -20.58 -5.51 3.91
C TYR A 116 -21.92 -5.79 3.21
N VAL A 117 -22.67 -6.78 3.69
CA VAL A 117 -24.00 -7.12 3.14
C VAL A 117 -25.02 -5.98 3.27
N LYS A 118 -24.82 -5.06 4.21
CA LYS A 118 -25.71 -3.90 4.43
C LYS A 118 -25.28 -2.67 3.64
N ILE A 119 -24.12 -2.71 2.99
CA ILE A 119 -23.61 -1.62 2.18
C ILE A 119 -24.04 -1.87 0.73
N PRO A 120 -24.56 -0.86 0.00
CA PRO A 120 -25.01 -1.05 -1.38
C PRO A 120 -23.90 -1.57 -2.29
N GLY A 121 -24.11 -2.72 -2.89
CA GLY A 121 -23.27 -3.32 -3.93
C GLY A 121 -23.79 -3.01 -5.34
N LYS A 122 -23.20 -3.66 -6.35
CA LYS A 122 -23.51 -3.42 -7.77
C LYS A 122 -24.97 -3.63 -8.12
N ASP A 123 -25.57 -4.70 -7.58
CA ASP A 123 -26.94 -5.07 -7.90
C ASP A 123 -27.93 -4.07 -7.28
N GLU A 124 -27.69 -3.66 -6.03
CA GLU A 124 -28.51 -2.66 -5.35
C GLU A 124 -28.35 -1.26 -5.99
N VAL A 125 -27.12 -0.91 -6.44
CA VAL A 125 -26.88 0.32 -7.20
C VAL A 125 -27.70 0.32 -8.50
N ALA A 126 -27.62 -0.78 -9.25
CA ALA A 126 -28.30 -0.87 -10.55
C ALA A 126 -29.84 -0.90 -10.42
N SER A 127 -30.37 -1.65 -9.45
CA SER A 127 -31.83 -1.80 -9.28
C SER A 127 -32.49 -0.61 -8.62
N ASN A 128 -31.82 0.08 -7.70
CA ASN A 128 -32.39 1.17 -6.91
C ASN A 128 -31.90 2.57 -7.35
N GLY A 129 -31.06 2.68 -8.36
CA GLY A 129 -30.52 3.94 -8.84
C GLY A 129 -29.70 4.70 -7.79
N ILE A 130 -28.96 3.96 -6.93
CA ILE A 130 -28.17 4.56 -5.85
C ILE A 130 -26.99 5.30 -6.44
N THR A 131 -26.89 6.59 -6.13
CA THR A 131 -25.76 7.44 -6.57
C THR A 131 -24.84 7.86 -5.43
N SER A 132 -25.24 7.63 -4.19
CA SER A 132 -24.42 7.93 -3.01
C SER A 132 -24.84 7.08 -1.83
N TRP A 133 -23.91 6.84 -0.91
CA TRP A 133 -24.13 6.18 0.35
C TRP A 133 -23.25 6.82 1.42
N THR A 134 -23.82 7.10 2.57
CA THR A 134 -23.13 7.67 3.72
C THR A 134 -22.99 6.61 4.79
N ILE A 135 -21.81 6.50 5.41
CA ILE A 135 -21.59 5.61 6.56
C ILE A 135 -22.52 6.08 7.70
N PRO A 136 -23.35 5.19 8.27
CA PRO A 136 -24.27 5.57 9.34
C PRO A 136 -23.58 6.34 10.47
N ASP A 137 -24.28 7.29 11.05
CA ASP A 137 -23.84 8.15 12.15
C ASP A 137 -22.58 8.98 11.85
N THR A 138 -22.23 9.15 10.57
CA THR A 138 -21.10 9.97 10.10
C THR A 138 -21.50 10.89 8.94
N SER A 139 -20.57 11.79 8.55
CA SER A 139 -20.66 12.55 7.30
C SER A 139 -19.77 11.99 6.18
N ILE A 140 -19.23 10.76 6.36
CA ILE A 140 -18.35 10.13 5.37
C ILE A 140 -19.23 9.51 4.29
N THR A 141 -19.10 10.02 3.07
CA THR A 141 -19.95 9.64 1.94
C THR A 141 -19.11 9.09 0.79
N ILE A 142 -19.57 8.00 0.19
CA ILE A 142 -19.09 7.47 -1.08
C ILE A 142 -20.15 7.81 -2.13
N SER A 143 -19.77 8.52 -3.20
CA SER A 143 -20.68 9.01 -4.23
C SER A 143 -20.18 8.68 -5.64
N GLN A 144 -21.14 8.54 -6.56
CA GLN A 144 -20.86 8.30 -7.95
C GLN A 144 -20.39 9.58 -8.64
N ILE A 145 -19.27 9.48 -9.33
CA ILE A 145 -18.72 10.57 -10.14
C ILE A 145 -19.61 10.75 -11.38
N LYS A 146 -20.12 11.96 -11.58
CA LYS A 146 -21.09 12.27 -12.65
C LYS A 146 -20.45 12.53 -14.01
N SER A 147 -19.21 13.03 -14.03
CA SER A 147 -18.55 13.45 -15.27
C SER A 147 -17.03 13.33 -15.19
N GLY A 148 -16.36 13.44 -16.33
CA GLY A 148 -14.90 13.34 -16.42
C GLY A 148 -14.38 11.91 -16.54
N GLN A 149 -13.09 11.73 -16.35
CA GLN A 149 -12.38 10.46 -16.55
C GLN A 149 -12.86 9.33 -15.59
N HIS A 150 -13.38 9.69 -14.45
CA HIS A 150 -13.89 8.75 -13.43
C HIS A 150 -15.43 8.63 -13.45
N ALA A 151 -16.10 9.14 -14.48
CA ALA A 151 -17.56 9.06 -14.57
C ALA A 151 -18.06 7.61 -14.38
N GLY A 152 -19.11 7.46 -13.57
CA GLY A 152 -19.70 6.17 -13.22
C GLY A 152 -19.03 5.44 -12.05
N LYS A 153 -17.83 5.83 -11.63
CA LYS A 153 -17.14 5.24 -10.47
C LYS A 153 -17.68 5.80 -9.16
N PHE A 154 -17.71 4.97 -8.13
CA PHE A 154 -18.00 5.39 -6.76
C PHE A 154 -16.68 5.67 -6.04
N LEU A 155 -16.52 6.87 -5.50
CA LEU A 155 -15.35 7.29 -4.74
C LEU A 155 -15.78 7.91 -3.41
N PHE A 156 -14.91 7.91 -2.41
CA PHE A 156 -15.12 8.79 -1.26
C PHE A 156 -15.27 10.21 -1.78
N SER A 157 -16.39 10.85 -1.43
CA SER A 157 -16.80 12.11 -2.05
C SER A 157 -15.76 13.21 -1.86
N ALA A 158 -15.72 14.14 -2.81
CA ALA A 158 -14.86 15.31 -2.75
C ALA A 158 -15.03 16.09 -1.45
N GLU A 159 -16.25 16.18 -0.93
CA GLU A 159 -16.54 16.81 0.36
C GLU A 159 -15.91 16.03 1.52
N THR A 160 -16.07 14.70 1.57
CA THR A 160 -15.43 13.86 2.58
C THR A 160 -13.91 14.04 2.56
N VAL A 161 -13.30 14.01 1.38
CA VAL A 161 -11.85 14.18 1.21
C VAL A 161 -11.39 15.58 1.61
N GLN A 162 -12.16 16.60 1.27
CA GLN A 162 -11.85 17.99 1.60
C GLN A 162 -11.86 18.24 3.11
N TYR A 163 -12.82 17.66 3.83
CA TYR A 163 -13.01 17.90 5.26
C TYR A 163 -12.40 16.82 6.17
N VAL A 164 -11.62 15.89 5.63
CA VAL A 164 -11.06 14.76 6.40
C VAL A 164 -10.24 15.20 7.62
N ASP A 165 -9.50 16.31 7.51
CA ASP A 165 -8.74 16.89 8.65
C ASP A 165 -9.66 17.29 9.81
N ASN A 166 -10.83 17.84 9.47
CA ASN A 166 -11.83 18.22 10.47
C ASN A 166 -12.44 16.98 11.11
N LEU A 167 -12.83 16.00 10.29
CA LEU A 167 -13.38 14.73 10.76
C LEU A 167 -12.41 14.00 11.68
N TYR A 168 -11.14 13.95 11.31
CA TYR A 168 -10.10 13.34 12.14
C TYR A 168 -9.94 14.02 13.49
N ARG A 169 -9.97 15.36 13.54
CA ARG A 169 -9.90 16.10 14.82
C ARG A 169 -11.00 15.69 15.80
N HIS A 170 -12.19 15.32 15.30
CA HIS A 170 -13.29 14.84 16.11
C HIS A 170 -13.14 13.34 16.46
N ALA A 171 -12.63 12.53 15.53
CA ALA A 171 -12.52 11.09 15.71
C ALA A 171 -11.28 10.63 16.48
N LYS A 172 -10.19 11.40 16.47
CA LYS A 172 -8.88 10.99 17.05
C LYS A 172 -8.92 10.63 18.54
N HIS A 173 -9.93 11.08 19.27
CA HIS A 173 -10.11 10.79 20.70
C HIS A 173 -10.90 9.50 20.95
N LEU A 174 -11.52 8.94 19.92
CA LEU A 174 -12.23 7.68 20.01
C LEU A 174 -11.21 6.52 20.05
N PRO A 175 -11.52 5.44 20.79
CA PRO A 175 -10.68 4.25 20.76
C PRO A 175 -10.74 3.60 19.38
N TYR A 176 -9.69 2.87 19.02
CA TYR A 176 -9.73 1.99 17.85
C TYR A 176 -10.72 0.85 18.10
N ILE A 177 -11.52 0.52 17.09
CA ILE A 177 -12.43 -0.62 17.10
C ILE A 177 -11.68 -1.90 16.70
N SER A 178 -10.73 -1.78 15.77
CA SER A 178 -9.90 -2.90 15.34
C SER A 178 -8.72 -3.10 16.28
N GLU A 179 -8.54 -4.32 16.78
CA GLU A 179 -7.38 -4.70 17.62
C GLU A 179 -6.04 -4.62 16.86
N THR A 180 -6.08 -4.66 15.52
CA THR A 180 -4.90 -4.57 14.65
C THR A 180 -4.60 -3.14 14.21
N ALA A 181 -5.46 -2.17 14.55
CA ALA A 181 -5.25 -0.78 14.19
C ALA A 181 -4.03 -0.21 14.92
N ILE A 182 -3.22 0.51 14.18
CA ILE A 182 -2.06 1.24 14.67
C ILE A 182 -2.24 2.72 14.37
N ASP A 183 -1.66 3.58 15.20
CA ASP A 183 -1.61 5.02 14.95
C ASP A 183 -0.68 5.32 13.75
N PHE A 184 -1.19 5.04 12.55
CA PHE A 184 -0.44 5.22 11.31
C PHE A 184 -0.19 6.70 11.01
N TYR A 185 -1.08 7.58 11.41
CA TYR A 185 -0.88 9.02 11.26
C TYR A 185 0.31 9.52 12.07
N LYS A 186 0.51 9.00 13.28
CA LYS A 186 1.68 9.31 14.08
C LYS A 186 2.97 8.83 13.42
N VAL A 187 2.94 7.61 12.88
CA VAL A 187 4.07 7.06 12.10
C VAL A 187 4.34 7.89 10.85
N TRP A 188 3.29 8.36 10.17
CA TRP A 188 3.40 9.27 9.02
C TRP A 188 4.03 10.62 9.39
N GLN A 189 3.70 11.16 10.53
CA GLN A 189 4.28 12.42 11.02
C GLN A 189 5.76 12.32 11.34
N ASP A 190 6.27 11.11 11.57
CA ASP A 190 7.70 10.88 11.75
C ASP A 190 8.46 11.34 10.48
N SER A 191 9.48 12.19 10.67
CA SER A 191 10.21 12.84 9.58
C SER A 191 10.87 11.85 8.61
N GLU A 192 11.34 10.71 9.10
CA GLU A 192 11.93 9.67 8.23
C GLU A 192 10.89 9.01 7.34
N THR A 193 9.73 8.70 7.88
CA THR A 193 8.62 8.09 7.18
C THR A 193 8.06 9.00 6.11
N LYS A 194 7.81 10.26 6.46
CA LYS A 194 7.36 11.29 5.52
C LYS A 194 8.37 11.49 4.39
N SER A 195 9.66 11.53 4.70
CA SER A 195 10.73 11.65 3.70
C SER A 195 10.75 10.48 2.73
N ARG A 196 10.57 9.25 3.20
CA ARG A 196 10.54 8.05 2.34
C ARG A 196 9.35 8.03 1.39
N LEU A 197 8.16 8.41 1.85
CA LEU A 197 6.96 8.45 1.02
C LEU A 197 6.97 9.61 0.02
N VAL A 198 7.64 10.70 0.36
CA VAL A 198 7.76 11.89 -0.51
C VAL A 198 9.05 11.87 -1.32
N ASP A 199 9.91 10.87 -1.15
CA ASP A 199 11.14 10.74 -1.95
C ASP A 199 10.80 10.85 -3.44
N PRO A 200 11.40 11.80 -4.17
CA PRO A 200 11.15 12.00 -5.60
C PRO A 200 11.30 10.72 -6.42
N ARG A 201 12.24 9.84 -6.02
CA ARG A 201 12.47 8.56 -6.69
C ARG A 201 11.30 7.58 -6.55
N VAL A 202 10.58 7.65 -5.42
CA VAL A 202 9.34 6.88 -5.22
C VAL A 202 8.18 7.60 -5.89
N ARG A 203 8.07 8.92 -5.72
CA ARG A 203 7.02 9.74 -6.29
C ARG A 203 6.98 9.69 -7.82
N ASP A 204 8.13 9.81 -8.48
CA ASP A 204 8.20 9.82 -9.94
C ASP A 204 7.91 8.44 -10.54
N ARG A 205 8.17 7.37 -9.79
CA ARG A 205 7.77 5.99 -10.17
C ARG A 205 6.28 5.73 -10.00
N LEU A 206 5.62 6.50 -9.14
CA LEU A 206 4.22 6.33 -8.75
C LEU A 206 3.30 7.34 -9.45
N LYS A 207 3.84 8.24 -10.27
CA LYS A 207 3.02 9.17 -11.04
C LYS A 207 2.06 8.38 -11.94
N PRO A 208 0.75 8.60 -11.83
CA PRO A 208 -0.18 8.03 -12.80
C PRO A 208 0.25 8.45 -14.19
N VAL A 209 0.35 7.48 -15.10
CA VAL A 209 0.58 7.80 -16.50
C VAL A 209 -0.60 8.64 -16.97
N GLU A 210 -0.34 9.82 -17.52
CA GLU A 210 -1.39 10.63 -18.13
C GLU A 210 -2.05 9.82 -19.26
N THR A 211 -3.31 9.48 -19.07
CA THR A 211 -4.10 8.66 -20.01
C THR A 211 -5.13 9.49 -20.76
N THR A 212 -4.90 10.79 -20.88
CA THR A 212 -5.81 11.73 -21.58
C THR A 212 -5.95 11.45 -23.08
N SER A 213 -4.96 10.76 -23.66
CA SER A 213 -5.00 10.28 -25.04
C SER A 213 -4.18 9.00 -25.19
N PRO A 214 -4.43 8.18 -26.25
CA PRO A 214 -3.59 7.01 -26.53
C PRO A 214 -2.11 7.36 -26.69
N ARG A 215 -1.82 8.54 -27.21
CA ARG A 215 -0.45 9.04 -27.39
C ARG A 215 0.22 9.34 -26.06
N SER A 216 -0.44 10.09 -25.18
CA SER A 216 0.09 10.39 -23.85
C SER A 216 0.25 9.14 -23.00
N THR A 217 -0.66 8.18 -23.14
CA THR A 217 -0.55 6.86 -22.50
C THR A 217 0.72 6.12 -22.95
N LEU A 218 0.97 6.08 -24.27
CA LEU A 218 2.16 5.42 -24.82
C LEU A 218 3.45 6.13 -24.41
N GLU A 219 3.48 7.47 -24.48
CA GLU A 219 4.64 8.28 -24.10
C GLU A 219 4.96 8.09 -22.61
N GLY A 220 3.94 8.12 -21.72
CA GLY A 220 4.10 7.86 -20.29
C GLY A 220 4.58 6.44 -19.99
N PHE A 221 4.07 5.44 -20.71
CA PHE A 221 4.51 4.05 -20.60
C PHE A 221 5.98 3.90 -21.00
N LEU A 222 6.38 4.43 -22.16
CA LEU A 222 7.77 4.38 -22.63
C LEU A 222 8.72 5.12 -21.68
N HIS A 223 8.30 6.27 -21.16
CA HIS A 223 9.08 7.03 -20.19
C HIS A 223 9.30 6.21 -18.90
N SER A 224 8.26 5.57 -18.38
CA SER A 224 8.33 4.73 -17.17
C SER A 224 9.24 3.52 -17.36
N ILE A 225 9.20 2.87 -18.54
CA ILE A 225 10.10 1.75 -18.89
C ILE A 225 11.54 2.23 -18.97
N ASN A 226 11.80 3.35 -19.63
CA ASN A 226 13.16 3.89 -19.76
C ASN A 226 13.76 4.29 -18.40
N GLN A 227 12.94 4.85 -17.51
CA GLN A 227 13.37 5.13 -16.14
C GLN A 227 13.69 3.86 -15.35
N ALA A 228 12.83 2.84 -15.44
CA ALA A 228 13.06 1.56 -14.79
C ALA A 228 14.35 0.90 -15.29
N TYR A 229 14.57 0.92 -16.61
CA TYR A 229 15.79 0.39 -17.23
C TYR A 229 17.05 1.13 -16.77
N ALA A 230 17.01 2.48 -16.77
CA ALA A 230 18.14 3.28 -16.31
C ALA A 230 18.50 3.01 -14.84
N LEU A 231 17.51 2.74 -14.00
CA LEU A 231 17.72 2.39 -12.59
C LEU A 231 18.37 1.02 -12.43
N ILE A 232 17.93 0.01 -13.19
CA ILE A 232 18.51 -1.33 -13.17
C ILE A 232 19.99 -1.24 -13.59
N MET A 233 20.28 -0.53 -14.68
CA MET A 233 21.65 -0.35 -15.18
C MET A 233 22.55 0.41 -14.19
N ASN A 234 22.02 1.41 -13.51
CA ASN A 234 22.76 2.16 -12.49
C ASN A 234 23.03 1.32 -11.23
N THR A 235 22.07 0.47 -10.84
CA THR A 235 22.24 -0.44 -9.69
C THR A 235 23.29 -1.49 -10.01
N GLU A 236 23.27 -2.04 -11.22
CA GLU A 236 24.27 -3.01 -11.68
C GLU A 236 25.68 -2.42 -11.73
N LYS A 237 25.82 -1.16 -12.23
CA LYS A 237 27.10 -0.44 -12.20
C LYS A 237 27.58 -0.17 -10.77
N ALA A 238 26.69 0.18 -9.84
CA ALA A 238 27.03 0.41 -8.45
C ALA A 238 27.50 -0.88 -7.76
N MET A 239 26.88 -2.02 -8.07
CA MET A 239 27.33 -3.33 -7.56
C MET A 239 28.68 -3.75 -8.12
N GLN A 240 28.97 -3.46 -9.39
CA GLN A 240 30.27 -3.74 -10.02
C GLN A 240 31.39 -2.81 -9.56
N SER A 241 31.07 -1.60 -9.12
CA SER A 241 32.04 -0.61 -8.66
C SER A 241 32.36 -0.66 -7.16
N SER A 242 31.68 -1.51 -6.38
CA SER A 242 32.00 -1.75 -4.97
C SER A 242 33.08 -2.83 -4.88
N PRO A 243 34.36 -2.50 -4.63
CA PRO A 243 35.39 -3.51 -4.44
C PRO A 243 35.10 -4.23 -3.14
N SER A 244 34.99 -5.56 -3.23
CA SER A 244 34.94 -6.45 -2.07
C SER A 244 36.27 -6.32 -1.31
N THR A 245 36.35 -5.46 -0.31
CA THR A 245 37.42 -5.47 0.67
C THR A 245 37.15 -6.59 1.69
N LEU A 246 37.29 -7.81 1.25
CA LEU A 246 37.58 -8.93 2.14
C LEU A 246 39.09 -9.10 2.17
N THR A 247 39.76 -8.44 3.10
CA THR A 247 41.10 -8.81 3.52
C THR A 247 40.95 -9.95 4.52
N PRO A 248 41.54 -11.12 4.27
CA PRO A 248 41.68 -12.17 5.30
C PRO A 248 42.87 -11.81 6.19
N ASP A 249 42.63 -11.64 7.48
CA ASP A 249 43.61 -11.82 8.55
C ASP A 249 43.22 -13.02 9.40
#